data_0459348163fd9076ee2192ffaddbeb44
#
_entry.id   0459348163fd9076ee2192ffaddbeb44
#
_cell.length_a   1.000
_cell.length_b   1.000
_cell.length_c   1.000
_cell.angle_alpha   90.00
_cell.angle_beta   90.00
_cell.angle_gamma   90.00
#
_symmetry.space_group_name_H-M   'P 1'
#
loop_
_entity.id
_entity.type
_entity.pdbx_description
1 polymer ?
#
loop_
_entity_poly.entity_id
_entity_poly.type
_entity_poly.pdbx_seq_one_letter_code
_entity_poly.pdbx_strand_id
1 'polypeptide(L)'
;MQGSTGIKRYRINYYNIILNIMNMKKTSLLFLSTALAIATVSCDKLNEPFIIEPIVATSDTIPMTADDTINFDGKVVVLLEDYTGVRCNNCPEAAVIANELQEQNEGHLIVLGVHPKSALQLPNGGFPDFRTDDGHAWNENFGIGSYPNGMVNRKKVIGHAEWATAVNNEIGKDAPARVVIKSNYNDETRELALSIHTVFLKDVEGKINLTTCIMEDSIIGKQATQTGIDTNYMHRHVFRGTADGITWGRTLDNTATTISKDRRFVTNMKFNVNKDFNADELYIIALITNDDTKEVLMASETKIK
;
A
#
# COMPACT_ATOMS: atom_id res chain seq x y z
N MET A 1 69.43 28.58 63.89
CA MET A 1 68.04 28.82 64.37
C MET A 1 67.12 27.95 63.61
N GLN A 2 66.51 27.00 64.32
CA GLN A 2 65.70 25.93 63.76
C GLN A 2 64.24 26.42 63.57
N GLY A 3 63.67 26.21 62.43
CA GLY A 3 62.23 26.40 62.14
C GLY A 3 61.58 25.08 61.80
N SER A 4 60.74 24.58 62.69
CA SER A 4 60.01 23.37 62.63
C SER A 4 58.81 23.54 61.67
N THR A 5 58.73 22.68 60.62
CA THR A 5 57.58 22.57 59.75
C THR A 5 56.65 21.44 60.26
N GLY A 6 55.53 21.85 60.84
CA GLY A 6 54.49 20.92 61.30
C GLY A 6 53.64 20.42 60.10
N ILE A 7 53.74 19.13 59.86
CA ILE A 7 52.87 18.42 58.83
C ILE A 7 51.54 18.12 59.52
N LYS A 8 50.46 18.79 59.09
CA LYS A 8 49.08 18.42 59.44
C LYS A 8 48.65 17.16 58.67
N ARG A 9 48.55 16.04 59.32
CA ARG A 9 47.92 14.81 58.75
C ARG A 9 46.39 14.97 58.71
N TYR A 10 45.85 15.15 57.56
CA TYR A 10 44.39 14.99 57.36
C TYR A 10 44.02 13.49 57.38
N ARG A 11 43.26 13.10 58.39
CA ARG A 11 42.66 11.78 58.45
C ARG A 11 41.45 11.76 57.51
N ILE A 12 41.62 11.21 56.33
CA ILE A 12 40.53 11.05 55.37
C ILE A 12 39.61 9.93 55.91
N ASN A 13 38.35 10.32 56.17
CA ASN A 13 37.37 9.39 56.74
C ASN A 13 36.81 8.53 55.59
N TYR A 14 37.44 7.38 55.34
CA TYR A 14 37.08 6.44 54.29
C TYR A 14 35.63 5.94 54.40
N TYR A 15 35.04 5.96 55.61
CA TYR A 15 33.68 5.49 55.82
C TYR A 15 32.65 6.35 55.13
N ASN A 16 32.81 7.66 55.09
CA ASN A 16 31.90 8.60 54.43
C ASN A 16 32.04 8.55 52.88
N ILE A 17 33.24 8.21 52.41
CA ILE A 17 33.45 8.06 50.93
C ILE A 17 32.77 6.79 50.42
N ILE A 18 32.87 5.67 51.19
CA ILE A 18 32.23 4.39 50.83
C ILE A 18 30.70 4.55 50.88
N LEU A 19 30.14 5.22 51.88
CA LEU A 19 28.69 5.45 51.99
C LEU A 19 28.16 6.31 50.81
N ASN A 20 28.89 7.33 50.39
CA ASN A 20 28.54 8.18 49.27
C ASN A 20 28.60 7.44 47.91
N ILE A 21 29.60 6.57 47.72
CA ILE A 21 29.74 5.75 46.53
C ILE A 21 28.62 4.67 46.46
N MET A 22 28.25 4.08 47.59
CA MET A 22 27.13 3.14 47.63
C MET A 22 25.77 3.78 47.38
N ASN A 23 25.55 5.02 47.86
CA ASN A 23 24.33 5.77 47.58
C ASN A 23 24.26 6.28 46.11
N MET A 24 25.40 6.71 45.53
CA MET A 24 25.47 7.05 44.10
C MET A 24 25.16 5.87 43.16
N LYS A 25 25.65 4.64 43.55
CA LYS A 25 25.32 3.45 42.77
C LYS A 25 23.84 3.07 42.84
N LYS A 26 23.18 3.27 44.00
CA LYS A 26 21.74 3.02 44.16
C LYS A 26 20.89 4.03 43.40
N THR A 27 21.22 5.31 43.42
CA THR A 27 20.50 6.33 42.64
C THR A 27 20.73 6.19 41.14
N SER A 28 21.95 5.82 40.69
CA SER A 28 22.24 5.57 39.28
C SER A 28 21.49 4.32 38.75
N LEU A 29 21.33 3.27 39.57
CA LEU A 29 20.54 2.09 39.21
C LEU A 29 19.03 2.41 39.11
N LEU A 30 18.51 3.29 40.00
CA LEU A 30 17.11 3.72 39.94
C LEU A 30 16.83 4.56 38.67
N PHE A 31 17.75 5.45 38.30
CA PHE A 31 17.61 6.25 37.07
C PHE A 31 17.76 5.40 35.82
N LEU A 32 18.60 4.35 35.86
CA LEU A 32 18.75 3.43 34.72
C LEU A 32 17.52 2.54 34.57
N SER A 33 16.89 2.11 35.66
CA SER A 33 15.66 1.31 35.60
C SER A 33 14.44 2.10 35.18
N THR A 34 14.33 3.40 35.58
CA THR A 34 13.25 4.28 35.11
C THR A 34 13.46 4.74 33.67
N ALA A 35 14.70 4.96 33.20
CA ALA A 35 15.00 5.24 31.81
C ALA A 35 14.71 4.03 30.90
N LEU A 36 14.97 2.81 31.37
CA LEU A 36 14.68 1.59 30.62
C LEU A 36 13.16 1.31 30.58
N ALA A 37 12.40 1.65 31.64
CA ALA A 37 10.94 1.51 31.65
C ALA A 37 10.23 2.54 30.76
N ILE A 38 10.83 3.72 30.52
CA ILE A 38 10.29 4.75 29.62
C ILE A 38 10.61 4.41 28.15
N ALA A 39 11.73 3.71 27.88
CA ALA A 39 12.09 3.29 26.53
C ALA A 39 11.19 2.14 25.97
N THR A 40 10.44 1.44 26.84
CA THR A 40 9.53 0.38 26.41
C THR A 40 8.10 0.86 26.11
N VAL A 41 7.79 2.17 26.24
CA VAL A 41 6.47 2.73 25.98
C VAL A 41 6.47 3.61 24.73
N SER A 42 7.60 3.76 24.04
CA SER A 42 7.62 4.31 22.68
C SER A 42 7.37 3.17 21.67
N CYS A 43 6.25 2.47 21.81
CA CYS A 43 5.56 1.97 20.64
C CYS A 43 5.01 3.21 19.95
N ASP A 44 5.69 3.73 18.93
CA ASP A 44 5.02 4.42 17.87
C ASP A 44 3.82 3.57 17.52
N LYS A 45 2.62 4.07 17.83
CA LYS A 45 1.42 3.65 17.14
C LYS A 45 1.63 4.17 15.70
N LEU A 46 2.39 3.42 14.90
CA LEU A 46 2.10 3.35 13.49
C LEU A 46 0.60 3.05 13.49
N ASN A 47 -0.21 3.97 12.97
CA ASN A 47 -1.58 3.68 12.67
C ASN A 47 -1.51 2.38 11.88
N GLU A 48 -1.91 1.28 12.50
CA GLU A 48 -1.86 -0.02 11.86
C GLU A 48 -2.68 0.11 10.58
N PRO A 49 -2.05 -0.03 9.41
CA PRO A 49 -2.80 -0.20 8.20
C PRO A 49 -3.50 -1.55 8.39
N PHE A 50 -4.80 -1.52 8.52
CA PHE A 50 -5.66 -2.69 8.55
C PHE A 50 -5.35 -3.71 9.68
N ILE A 51 -6.10 -3.68 10.78
CA ILE A 51 -6.46 -4.94 11.39
C ILE A 51 -7.39 -5.61 10.36
N ILE A 52 -6.79 -6.42 9.51
CA ILE A 52 -7.55 -7.37 8.71
C ILE A 52 -7.98 -8.39 9.75
N GLU A 53 -9.22 -8.27 10.22
CA GLU A 53 -9.85 -9.42 10.85
C GLU A 53 -9.67 -10.59 9.87
N PRO A 54 -9.33 -11.79 10.37
CA PRO A 54 -9.02 -12.90 9.47
C PRO A 54 -10.16 -13.00 8.47
N ILE A 55 -9.81 -12.92 7.18
CA ILE A 55 -10.76 -13.02 6.07
C ILE A 55 -11.48 -14.34 6.29
N VAL A 56 -12.71 -14.26 6.75
CA VAL A 56 -13.57 -15.40 6.78
C VAL A 56 -13.86 -15.68 5.31
N ALA A 57 -13.24 -16.74 4.75
CA ALA A 57 -13.66 -17.28 3.49
C ALA A 57 -15.14 -17.66 3.68
N THR A 58 -16.04 -16.78 3.22
CA THR A 58 -17.47 -17.02 3.36
C THR A 58 -17.89 -17.96 2.24
N SER A 59 -18.81 -18.89 2.56
CA SER A 59 -19.49 -19.69 1.55
C SER A 59 -20.47 -18.85 0.73
N ASP A 60 -20.71 -17.59 1.13
CA ASP A 60 -21.75 -16.73 0.57
C ASP A 60 -21.21 -16.02 -0.67
N THR A 61 -21.39 -16.64 -1.82
CA THR A 61 -21.08 -16.07 -3.13
C THR A 61 -22.18 -15.08 -3.52
N ILE A 62 -21.78 -13.85 -3.89
CA ILE A 62 -22.69 -12.91 -4.54
C ILE A 62 -22.80 -13.35 -6.00
N PRO A 63 -23.98 -13.81 -6.46
CA PRO A 63 -24.11 -14.40 -7.79
C PRO A 63 -23.94 -13.36 -8.89
N MET A 64 -23.39 -13.77 -10.03
CA MET A 64 -23.38 -12.97 -11.24
C MET A 64 -24.79 -12.87 -11.81
N THR A 65 -25.10 -11.69 -12.33
CA THR A 65 -26.33 -11.42 -13.11
C THR A 65 -26.02 -11.37 -14.61
N ALA A 66 -27.04 -11.35 -15.46
CA ALA A 66 -26.86 -11.18 -16.90
C ALA A 66 -26.17 -9.84 -17.23
N ASP A 67 -26.48 -8.77 -16.49
CA ASP A 67 -25.92 -7.44 -16.70
C ASP A 67 -24.39 -7.40 -16.48
N ASP A 68 -23.86 -8.23 -15.59
CA ASP A 68 -22.42 -8.33 -15.33
C ASP A 68 -21.65 -8.89 -16.55
N THR A 69 -22.35 -9.39 -17.55
CA THR A 69 -21.76 -10.01 -18.72
C THR A 69 -21.90 -9.18 -20.01
N ILE A 70 -22.75 -8.17 -20.00
CA ILE A 70 -23.16 -7.46 -21.22
C ILE A 70 -22.07 -6.52 -21.76
N ASN A 71 -21.26 -5.91 -20.89
CA ASN A 71 -20.34 -4.85 -21.27
C ASN A 71 -18.87 -5.27 -21.46
N PHE A 72 -18.56 -6.57 -21.44
CA PHE A 72 -17.20 -7.03 -21.67
C PHE A 72 -16.95 -7.27 -23.17
N ASP A 73 -16.06 -6.47 -23.75
CA ASP A 73 -15.73 -6.51 -25.20
C ASP A 73 -14.62 -7.51 -25.57
N GLY A 74 -14.09 -8.24 -24.58
CA GLY A 74 -13.00 -9.21 -24.77
C GLY A 74 -11.61 -8.60 -24.76
N LYS A 75 -11.47 -7.32 -24.40
CA LYS A 75 -10.18 -6.62 -24.38
C LYS A 75 -9.59 -6.54 -22.98
N VAL A 76 -8.26 -6.39 -22.94
CA VAL A 76 -7.52 -6.19 -21.70
C VAL A 76 -7.89 -4.83 -21.08
N VAL A 77 -8.13 -4.85 -19.78
CA VAL A 77 -8.07 -3.64 -18.96
C VAL A 77 -6.65 -3.52 -18.41
N VAL A 78 -5.99 -2.44 -18.74
CA VAL A 78 -4.59 -2.16 -18.46
C VAL A 78 -4.45 -1.51 -17.09
N LEU A 79 -3.40 -1.86 -16.35
CA LEU A 79 -3.02 -1.17 -15.10
C LEU A 79 -1.86 -0.21 -15.36
N LEU A 80 -1.99 1.05 -14.96
CA LEU A 80 -0.90 2.00 -14.79
C LEU A 80 -0.67 2.21 -13.29
N GLU A 81 0.46 1.76 -12.76
CA GLU A 81 0.91 2.10 -11.42
C GLU A 81 1.78 3.34 -11.47
N ASP A 82 1.34 4.42 -10.82
CA ASP A 82 2.12 5.66 -10.60
C ASP A 82 2.76 5.61 -9.21
N TYR A 83 4.08 5.43 -9.15
CA TYR A 83 4.85 5.53 -7.91
C TYR A 83 5.19 6.99 -7.65
N THR A 84 4.59 7.54 -6.62
CA THR A 84 4.43 8.97 -6.39
C THR A 84 4.76 9.35 -4.94
N GLY A 85 4.56 10.62 -4.57
CA GLY A 85 4.84 11.11 -3.21
C GLY A 85 4.26 12.46 -2.88
N VAL A 86 3.70 12.60 -1.67
CA VAL A 86 3.10 13.86 -1.19
C VAL A 86 4.10 15.02 -1.09
N ARG A 87 5.40 14.74 -1.02
CA ARG A 87 6.50 15.74 -1.00
C ARG A 87 7.31 15.77 -2.30
N CYS A 88 6.85 15.09 -3.32
CA CYS A 88 7.48 15.07 -4.63
C CYS A 88 6.96 16.24 -5.48
N ASN A 89 7.82 17.20 -5.78
CA ASN A 89 7.42 18.43 -6.49
C ASN A 89 6.99 18.18 -7.94
N ASN A 90 7.49 17.13 -8.58
CA ASN A 90 7.19 16.78 -9.99
C ASN A 90 6.05 15.77 -10.11
N CYS A 91 5.63 15.12 -9.01
CA CYS A 91 4.60 14.10 -9.05
C CYS A 91 3.21 14.62 -9.48
N PRO A 92 2.81 15.86 -9.18
CA PRO A 92 1.55 16.41 -9.68
C PRO A 92 1.44 16.44 -11.22
N GLU A 93 2.55 16.67 -11.93
CA GLU A 93 2.56 16.64 -13.40
C GLU A 93 2.28 15.22 -13.92
N ALA A 94 2.91 14.21 -13.32
CA ALA A 94 2.66 12.81 -13.66
C ALA A 94 1.22 12.39 -13.38
N ALA A 95 0.64 12.84 -12.25
CA ALA A 95 -0.75 12.57 -11.90
C ALA A 95 -1.73 13.14 -12.93
N VAL A 96 -1.45 14.34 -13.48
CA VAL A 96 -2.25 14.92 -14.56
C VAL A 96 -2.21 14.02 -15.81
N ILE A 97 -1.02 13.57 -16.22
CA ILE A 97 -0.86 12.66 -17.37
C ILE A 97 -1.61 11.34 -17.13
N ALA A 98 -1.52 10.77 -15.93
CA ALA A 98 -2.21 9.53 -15.60
C ALA A 98 -3.74 9.68 -15.68
N ASN A 99 -4.29 10.79 -15.15
CA ASN A 99 -5.72 11.11 -15.23
C ASN A 99 -6.18 11.29 -16.68
N GLU A 100 -5.45 12.06 -17.49
CA GLU A 100 -5.77 12.27 -18.91
C GLU A 100 -5.76 10.95 -19.70
N LEU A 101 -4.78 10.07 -19.41
CA LEU A 101 -4.71 8.75 -20.03
C LEU A 101 -5.91 7.88 -19.63
N GLN A 102 -6.34 7.91 -18.38
CA GLN A 102 -7.51 7.17 -17.92
C GLN A 102 -8.79 7.69 -18.60
N GLU A 103 -8.98 8.99 -18.66
CA GLU A 103 -10.13 9.61 -19.35
C GLU A 103 -10.18 9.27 -20.84
N GLN A 104 -9.01 9.22 -21.51
CA GLN A 104 -8.92 8.84 -22.92
C GLN A 104 -9.18 7.35 -23.18
N ASN A 105 -9.01 6.51 -22.16
CA ASN A 105 -9.14 5.06 -22.25
C ASN A 105 -10.15 4.52 -21.21
N GLU A 106 -11.26 5.23 -21.04
CA GLU A 106 -12.31 4.89 -20.07
C GLU A 106 -12.75 3.43 -20.23
N GLY A 107 -12.80 2.70 -19.12
CA GLY A 107 -13.13 1.27 -19.07
C GLY A 107 -11.99 0.33 -19.49
N HIS A 108 -10.87 0.84 -20.01
CA HIS A 108 -9.72 0.02 -20.46
C HIS A 108 -8.41 0.35 -19.76
N LEU A 109 -8.36 1.41 -18.95
CA LEU A 109 -7.20 1.79 -18.15
C LEU A 109 -7.61 2.06 -16.70
N ILE A 110 -6.95 1.40 -15.78
CA ILE A 110 -7.02 1.66 -14.34
C ILE A 110 -5.71 2.29 -13.93
N VAL A 111 -5.78 3.40 -13.18
CA VAL A 111 -4.63 4.06 -12.57
C VAL A 111 -4.58 3.72 -11.08
N LEU A 112 -3.39 3.48 -10.55
CA LEU A 112 -3.16 3.21 -9.13
C LEU A 112 -1.95 4.00 -8.63
N GLY A 113 -2.19 5.00 -7.77
CA GLY A 113 -1.16 5.86 -7.18
C GLY A 113 -0.53 5.19 -5.96
N VAL A 114 0.68 4.69 -6.10
CA VAL A 114 1.40 3.96 -5.05
C VAL A 114 2.33 4.89 -4.29
N HIS A 115 2.17 4.94 -2.96
CA HIS A 115 2.97 5.76 -2.06
C HIS A 115 3.87 4.88 -1.19
N PRO A 116 5.10 4.56 -1.63
CA PRO A 116 6.00 3.69 -0.86
C PRO A 116 6.59 4.42 0.35
N LYS A 117 7.18 3.68 1.29
CA LYS A 117 7.86 4.23 2.48
C LYS A 117 9.18 4.89 2.10
N SER A 118 9.15 6.16 1.72
CA SER A 118 10.34 6.96 1.36
C SER A 118 10.31 8.33 2.04
N ALA A 119 11.40 9.08 1.95
CA ALA A 119 11.49 10.44 2.48
C ALA A 119 10.44 11.39 1.84
N LEU A 120 10.03 11.14 0.60
CA LEU A 120 9.02 11.91 -0.12
C LEU A 120 7.57 11.60 0.33
N GLN A 121 7.40 10.67 1.27
CA GLN A 121 6.11 10.25 1.82
C GLN A 121 5.93 10.57 3.29
N LEU A 122 6.86 11.30 3.92
CA LEU A 122 6.77 11.60 5.35
C LEU A 122 5.56 12.49 5.66
N PRO A 123 4.65 12.08 6.56
CA PRO A 123 3.42 12.80 6.86
C PRO A 123 3.62 14.01 7.78
N ASN A 124 4.85 14.29 8.24
CA ASN A 124 5.13 15.41 9.12
C ASN A 124 4.77 16.75 8.45
N GLY A 125 4.48 17.79 9.23
CA GLY A 125 4.08 19.10 8.72
C GLY A 125 2.65 19.12 8.11
N GLY A 126 1.81 18.13 8.45
CA GLY A 126 0.40 18.07 8.05
C GLY A 126 0.20 17.55 6.61
N PHE A 127 1.18 16.87 6.03
CA PHE A 127 0.97 16.09 4.82
C PHE A 127 0.22 14.80 5.15
N PRO A 128 -0.66 14.30 4.26
CA PRO A 128 -1.33 13.04 4.48
C PRO A 128 -0.36 11.86 4.46
N ASP A 129 -0.72 10.78 5.16
CA ASP A 129 0.02 9.52 5.12
C ASP A 129 -0.72 8.51 4.23
N PHE A 130 -0.18 8.25 3.04
CA PHE A 130 -0.70 7.28 2.09
C PHE A 130 0.20 6.05 1.95
N ARG A 131 1.23 5.93 2.81
CA ARG A 131 2.17 4.83 2.78
C ARG A 131 1.47 3.52 3.17
N THR A 132 1.79 2.46 2.43
CA THR A 132 1.36 1.10 2.72
C THR A 132 2.55 0.16 2.74
N ASP A 133 2.46 -0.94 3.49
CA ASP A 133 3.49 -1.99 3.49
C ASP A 133 3.54 -2.69 2.13
N ASP A 134 2.39 -2.93 1.52
CA ASP A 134 2.27 -3.53 0.19
C ASP A 134 2.93 -2.66 -0.89
N GLY A 135 2.61 -1.37 -0.92
CA GLY A 135 3.20 -0.43 -1.87
C GLY A 135 4.71 -0.29 -1.70
N HIS A 136 5.19 -0.38 -0.45
CA HIS A 136 6.64 -0.40 -0.19
C HIS A 136 7.28 -1.69 -0.70
N ALA A 137 6.70 -2.85 -0.43
CA ALA A 137 7.20 -4.13 -0.91
C ALA A 137 7.23 -4.22 -2.45
N TRP A 138 6.21 -3.65 -3.11
CA TRP A 138 6.21 -3.53 -4.58
C TRP A 138 7.34 -2.62 -5.06
N ASN A 139 7.50 -1.44 -4.44
CA ASN A 139 8.59 -0.51 -4.78
C ASN A 139 9.98 -1.16 -4.69
N GLU A 140 10.24 -1.88 -3.59
CA GLU A 140 11.51 -2.59 -3.39
C GLU A 140 11.70 -3.70 -4.43
N ASN A 141 10.66 -4.51 -4.68
CA ASN A 141 10.74 -5.61 -5.65
C ASN A 141 11.07 -5.13 -7.08
N PHE A 142 10.48 -4.00 -7.48
CA PHE A 142 10.70 -3.44 -8.82
C PHE A 142 11.89 -2.47 -8.89
N GLY A 143 12.56 -2.21 -7.77
CA GLY A 143 13.76 -1.37 -7.71
C GLY A 143 13.49 0.09 -8.08
N ILE A 144 12.33 0.65 -7.68
CA ILE A 144 11.97 2.03 -8.01
C ILE A 144 12.66 2.99 -7.06
N GLY A 145 13.71 3.66 -7.54
CA GLY A 145 14.57 4.53 -6.73
C GLY A 145 14.29 6.03 -6.85
N SER A 146 13.35 6.44 -7.72
CA SER A 146 13.01 7.86 -7.93
C SER A 146 11.54 8.03 -8.31
N TYR A 147 10.99 9.23 -8.05
CA TYR A 147 9.60 9.58 -8.30
C TYR A 147 9.49 10.91 -9.07
N PRO A 148 8.48 11.08 -9.98
CA PRO A 148 7.53 10.06 -10.41
C PRO A 148 8.16 9.04 -11.35
N ASN A 149 7.83 7.78 -11.16
CA ASN A 149 8.06 6.67 -12.10
C ASN A 149 6.86 5.74 -12.05
N GLY A 150 6.69 4.90 -13.05
CA GLY A 150 5.55 3.99 -13.06
C GLY A 150 5.78 2.76 -13.89
N MET A 151 4.75 1.92 -13.95
CA MET A 151 4.75 0.71 -14.77
C MET A 151 3.37 0.52 -15.40
N VAL A 152 3.38 0.09 -16.65
CA VAL A 152 2.17 -0.40 -17.33
C VAL A 152 2.20 -1.93 -17.28
N ASN A 153 1.16 -2.51 -16.66
CA ASN A 153 1.04 -3.96 -16.43
C ASN A 153 2.28 -4.59 -15.76
N ARG A 154 3.05 -3.81 -14.99
CA ARG A 154 4.29 -4.24 -14.30
C ARG A 154 5.39 -4.77 -15.24
N LYS A 155 5.39 -4.39 -16.52
CA LYS A 155 6.37 -4.89 -17.50
C LYS A 155 7.75 -4.26 -17.35
N LYS A 156 7.80 -2.95 -17.11
CA LYS A 156 9.04 -2.19 -17.01
C LYS A 156 8.80 -0.90 -16.24
N VAL A 157 9.75 -0.53 -15.38
CA VAL A 157 9.78 0.80 -14.75
C VAL A 157 10.15 1.84 -15.79
N ILE A 158 9.31 2.86 -15.96
CA ILE A 158 9.44 3.94 -16.96
C ILE A 158 9.03 5.28 -16.37
N GLY A 159 9.60 6.36 -16.90
CA GLY A 159 9.17 7.72 -16.55
C GLY A 159 7.81 8.07 -17.14
N HIS A 160 7.14 9.06 -16.55
CA HIS A 160 5.78 9.47 -16.95
C HIS A 160 5.67 9.93 -18.41
N ALA A 161 6.75 10.40 -19.03
CA ALA A 161 6.77 10.75 -20.45
C ALA A 161 6.59 9.55 -21.39
N GLU A 162 6.84 8.33 -20.92
CA GLU A 162 6.71 7.09 -21.70
C GLU A 162 5.35 6.39 -21.49
N TRP A 163 4.54 6.82 -20.48
CA TRP A 163 3.31 6.14 -20.11
C TRP A 163 2.30 6.03 -21.24
N ALA A 164 2.07 7.12 -21.97
CA ALA A 164 1.14 7.12 -23.10
C ALA A 164 1.50 6.07 -24.15
N THR A 165 2.77 5.97 -24.50
CA THR A 165 3.25 4.95 -25.46
C THR A 165 3.07 3.54 -24.90
N ALA A 166 3.42 3.31 -23.63
CA ALA A 166 3.30 2.01 -23.00
C ALA A 166 1.83 1.56 -22.86
N VAL A 167 0.92 2.46 -22.49
CA VAL A 167 -0.52 2.21 -22.42
C VAL A 167 -1.07 1.85 -23.78
N ASN A 168 -0.78 2.66 -24.83
CA ASN A 168 -1.24 2.41 -26.19
C ASN A 168 -0.74 1.08 -26.77
N ASN A 169 0.40 0.58 -26.32
CA ASN A 169 0.91 -0.72 -26.73
C ASN A 169 0.15 -1.90 -26.09
N GLU A 170 -0.61 -1.67 -25.03
CA GLU A 170 -1.39 -2.71 -24.30
C GLU A 170 -2.90 -2.64 -24.62
N ILE A 171 -3.46 -1.46 -24.80
CA ILE A 171 -4.87 -1.25 -25.09
C ILE A 171 -5.28 -2.01 -26.38
N GLY A 172 -6.44 -2.63 -26.34
CA GLY A 172 -7.02 -3.34 -27.48
C GLY A 172 -6.52 -4.77 -27.67
N LYS A 173 -5.55 -5.24 -26.89
CA LYS A 173 -5.17 -6.66 -26.89
C LYS A 173 -6.30 -7.54 -26.36
N ASP A 174 -6.35 -8.79 -26.82
CA ASP A 174 -7.34 -9.75 -26.34
C ASP A 174 -7.06 -10.18 -24.91
N ALA A 175 -8.08 -10.07 -24.07
CA ALA A 175 -8.00 -10.42 -22.66
C ALA A 175 -7.74 -11.91 -22.45
N PRO A 176 -6.81 -12.28 -21.55
CA PRO A 176 -6.60 -13.68 -21.18
C PRO A 176 -7.67 -14.20 -20.23
N ALA A 177 -8.28 -13.30 -19.47
CA ALA A 177 -9.33 -13.62 -18.53
C ALA A 177 -10.35 -12.48 -18.47
N ARG A 178 -11.56 -12.81 -18.06
CA ARG A 178 -12.59 -11.87 -17.65
C ARG A 178 -12.68 -11.88 -16.13
N VAL A 179 -12.72 -10.70 -15.53
CA VAL A 179 -12.85 -10.52 -14.08
C VAL A 179 -14.05 -9.64 -13.80
N VAL A 180 -14.94 -10.12 -12.93
CA VAL A 180 -16.11 -9.36 -12.46
C VAL A 180 -16.07 -9.31 -10.94
N ILE A 181 -16.13 -8.10 -10.39
CA ILE A 181 -16.15 -7.87 -8.94
C ILE A 181 -17.59 -7.54 -8.54
N LYS A 182 -18.14 -8.35 -7.64
CA LYS A 182 -19.41 -8.06 -6.97
C LYS A 182 -19.12 -7.59 -5.56
N SER A 183 -19.69 -6.46 -5.19
CA SER A 183 -19.52 -5.85 -3.85
C SER A 183 -20.87 -5.67 -3.17
N ASN A 184 -20.89 -5.83 -1.85
CA ASN A 184 -22.00 -5.47 -1.00
C ASN A 184 -21.44 -4.80 0.25
N TYR A 185 -21.65 -3.47 0.36
CA TYR A 185 -21.17 -2.66 1.46
C TYR A 185 -22.31 -2.30 2.40
N ASN A 186 -22.07 -2.47 3.69
CA ASN A 186 -23.00 -2.08 4.74
C ASN A 186 -22.55 -0.78 5.41
N ASP A 187 -23.29 0.31 5.25
CA ASP A 187 -22.95 1.63 5.77
C ASP A 187 -22.91 1.67 7.31
N GLU A 188 -23.74 0.88 8.00
CA GLU A 188 -23.83 0.92 9.47
C GLU A 188 -22.65 0.20 10.13
N THR A 189 -22.27 -0.94 9.59
CA THR A 189 -21.17 -1.78 10.13
C THR A 189 -19.85 -1.53 9.45
N ARG A 190 -19.84 -0.85 8.31
CA ARG A 190 -18.71 -0.69 7.39
C ARG A 190 -18.14 -2.02 6.86
N GLU A 191 -18.91 -3.08 6.95
CA GLU A 191 -18.55 -4.38 6.40
C GLU A 191 -18.70 -4.38 4.89
N LEU A 192 -17.66 -4.85 4.19
CA LEU A 192 -17.66 -5.05 2.75
C LEU A 192 -17.52 -6.56 2.46
N ALA A 193 -18.51 -7.11 1.77
CA ALA A 193 -18.45 -8.45 1.22
C ALA A 193 -18.15 -8.37 -0.28
N LEU A 194 -17.23 -9.20 -0.76
CA LEU A 194 -16.79 -9.27 -2.15
C LEU A 194 -16.93 -10.70 -2.68
N SER A 195 -17.38 -10.83 -3.92
CA SER A 195 -17.24 -12.05 -4.73
C SER A 195 -16.57 -11.68 -6.06
N ILE A 196 -15.35 -12.16 -6.27
CA ILE A 196 -14.57 -11.91 -7.49
C ILE A 196 -14.65 -13.15 -8.37
N HIS A 197 -15.31 -13.00 -9.51
CA HIS A 197 -15.51 -14.06 -10.51
C HIS A 197 -14.47 -13.90 -11.61
N THR A 198 -13.64 -14.92 -11.81
CA THR A 198 -12.61 -14.96 -12.85
C THR A 198 -12.93 -16.10 -13.82
N VAL A 199 -12.95 -15.82 -15.13
CA VAL A 199 -13.12 -16.79 -16.20
C VAL A 199 -11.97 -16.63 -17.18
N PHE A 200 -11.19 -17.68 -17.41
CA PHE A 200 -10.09 -17.66 -18.38
C PHE A 200 -10.63 -17.84 -19.80
N LEU A 201 -10.20 -16.99 -20.73
CA LEU A 201 -10.67 -16.95 -22.12
C LEU A 201 -9.71 -17.65 -23.07
N LYS A 202 -8.50 -17.93 -22.60
CA LYS A 202 -7.45 -18.72 -23.27
C LYS A 202 -6.62 -19.45 -22.22
N ASP A 203 -5.80 -20.38 -22.66
CA ASP A 203 -4.82 -21.04 -21.78
C ASP A 203 -3.78 -20.00 -21.30
N VAL A 204 -3.48 -20.02 -20.01
CA VAL A 204 -2.50 -19.11 -19.38
C VAL A 204 -1.49 -19.95 -18.62
N GLU A 205 -0.23 -19.83 -19.00
CA GLU A 205 0.88 -20.56 -18.39
C GLU A 205 1.40 -19.84 -17.12
N GLY A 206 1.95 -20.63 -16.21
CA GLY A 206 2.57 -20.16 -14.98
C GLY A 206 1.61 -20.19 -13.78
N LYS A 207 2.14 -19.84 -12.63
CA LYS A 207 1.37 -19.69 -11.41
C LYS A 207 0.63 -18.35 -11.43
N ILE A 208 -0.67 -18.38 -11.36
CA ILE A 208 -1.52 -17.18 -11.49
C ILE A 208 -2.13 -16.81 -10.16
N ASN A 209 -1.95 -15.55 -9.77
CA ASN A 209 -2.48 -14.98 -8.55
C ASN A 209 -3.61 -13.98 -8.84
N LEU A 210 -4.52 -13.86 -7.87
CA LEU A 210 -5.48 -12.77 -7.75
C LEU A 210 -5.02 -11.85 -6.61
N THR A 211 -4.65 -10.61 -6.92
CA THR A 211 -4.41 -9.55 -5.92
C THR A 211 -5.61 -8.63 -5.89
N THR A 212 -6.16 -8.38 -4.70
CA THR A 212 -7.30 -7.48 -4.50
C THR A 212 -6.82 -6.23 -3.79
N CYS A 213 -6.89 -5.08 -4.46
CA CYS A 213 -6.43 -3.79 -3.94
C CYS A 213 -7.60 -2.93 -3.50
N ILE A 214 -7.37 -2.08 -2.51
CA ILE A 214 -8.26 -0.99 -2.13
C ILE A 214 -7.65 0.30 -2.66
N MET A 215 -8.43 1.08 -3.37
CA MET A 215 -8.09 2.40 -3.85
C MET A 215 -9.09 3.42 -3.33
N GLU A 216 -8.62 4.59 -2.91
CA GLU A 216 -9.44 5.72 -2.50
C GLU A 216 -9.17 6.90 -3.42
N ASP A 217 -10.22 7.49 -3.95
CA ASP A 217 -10.13 8.67 -4.82
C ASP A 217 -10.49 9.96 -4.06
N SER A 218 -10.22 11.09 -4.68
CA SER A 218 -10.72 12.43 -4.29
C SER A 218 -10.32 12.86 -2.86
N ILE A 219 -9.14 12.48 -2.37
CA ILE A 219 -8.67 12.84 -1.03
C ILE A 219 -8.04 14.24 -1.06
N ILE A 220 -8.62 15.19 -0.31
CA ILE A 220 -8.05 16.53 -0.19
C ILE A 220 -6.94 16.54 0.85
N GLY A 221 -5.76 17.03 0.48
CA GLY A 221 -4.61 17.09 1.36
C GLY A 221 -3.47 17.95 0.83
N LYS A 222 -2.41 18.09 1.64
CA LYS A 222 -1.21 18.82 1.21
C LYS A 222 -0.42 18.03 0.19
N GLN A 223 0.07 18.73 -0.84
CA GLN A 223 0.99 18.22 -1.85
C GLN A 223 2.08 19.24 -2.13
N ALA A 224 3.33 18.81 -2.18
CA ALA A 224 4.41 19.64 -2.70
C ALA A 224 4.30 19.75 -4.22
N THR A 225 4.46 20.96 -4.74
CA THR A 225 4.42 21.27 -6.17
C THR A 225 5.68 22.04 -6.58
N GLN A 226 5.90 22.24 -7.85
CA GLN A 226 7.03 23.05 -8.35
C GLN A 226 6.97 24.52 -7.87
N THR A 227 5.78 25.02 -7.52
CA THR A 227 5.56 26.41 -7.09
C THR A 227 5.38 26.58 -5.59
N GLY A 228 5.44 25.49 -4.80
CA GLY A 228 5.27 25.53 -3.36
C GLY A 228 4.44 24.35 -2.83
N ILE A 229 3.69 24.58 -1.74
CA ILE A 229 2.81 23.57 -1.16
C ILE A 229 1.37 23.96 -1.49
N ASP A 230 0.66 23.08 -2.20
CA ASP A 230 -0.79 23.14 -2.33
C ASP A 230 -1.42 22.46 -1.10
N THR A 231 -2.24 23.19 -0.36
CA THR A 231 -2.93 22.70 0.85
C THR A 231 -4.28 22.05 0.56
N ASN A 232 -4.79 22.20 -0.67
CA ASN A 232 -6.09 21.71 -1.11
C ASN A 232 -5.97 20.81 -2.35
N TYR A 233 -4.80 20.17 -2.52
CA TYR A 233 -4.57 19.26 -3.62
C TYR A 233 -5.49 18.04 -3.50
N MET A 234 -6.11 17.68 -4.63
CA MET A 234 -6.94 16.48 -4.72
C MET A 234 -6.07 15.29 -5.16
N HIS A 235 -5.78 14.41 -4.20
CA HIS A 235 -5.11 13.15 -4.49
C HIS A 235 -6.11 12.17 -5.07
N ARG A 236 -5.78 11.58 -6.22
CA ARG A 236 -6.59 10.60 -6.92
C ARG A 236 -5.93 9.24 -6.95
N HIS A 237 -6.74 8.20 -7.12
CA HIS A 237 -6.29 6.81 -7.32
C HIS A 237 -5.37 6.28 -6.22
N VAL A 238 -5.51 6.76 -4.98
CA VAL A 238 -4.58 6.46 -3.88
C VAL A 238 -4.69 4.99 -3.46
N PHE A 239 -3.63 4.21 -3.63
CA PHE A 239 -3.54 2.85 -3.13
C PHE A 239 -3.55 2.83 -1.60
N ARG A 240 -4.51 2.08 -1.02
CA ARG A 240 -4.70 1.99 0.43
C ARG A 240 -4.26 0.64 1.01
N GLY A 241 -3.72 -0.26 0.19
CA GLY A 241 -3.26 -1.59 0.55
C GLY A 241 -4.02 -2.70 -0.15
N THR A 242 -3.58 -3.95 0.06
CA THR A 242 -4.32 -5.12 -0.40
C THR A 242 -5.46 -5.45 0.55
N ALA A 243 -6.61 -5.87 0.01
CA ALA A 243 -7.81 -6.12 0.81
C ALA A 243 -7.63 -7.25 1.82
N ASP A 244 -6.74 -8.17 1.57
CA ASP A 244 -6.49 -9.35 2.40
C ASP A 244 -5.08 -9.38 3.04
N GLY A 245 -4.32 -8.30 2.93
CA GLY A 245 -2.96 -8.21 3.47
C GLY A 245 -1.96 -9.14 2.79
N ILE A 246 -2.32 -9.71 1.63
CA ILE A 246 -1.40 -10.56 0.87
C ILE A 246 -0.85 -9.77 -0.31
N THR A 247 0.33 -9.22 -0.12
CA THR A 247 1.00 -8.27 -1.02
C THR A 247 1.03 -8.72 -2.49
N TRP A 248 1.20 -10.01 -2.75
CA TRP A 248 1.29 -10.58 -4.10
C TRP A 248 0.08 -11.38 -4.51
N GLY A 249 -1.01 -11.29 -3.71
CA GLY A 249 -2.27 -11.97 -3.97
C GLY A 249 -2.27 -13.47 -3.66
N ARG A 250 -3.41 -14.10 -3.90
CA ARG A 250 -3.65 -15.52 -3.67
C ARG A 250 -3.57 -16.28 -4.98
N THR A 251 -2.89 -17.42 -4.96
CA THR A 251 -2.85 -18.31 -6.11
C THR A 251 -4.23 -18.87 -6.39
N LEU A 252 -4.70 -18.76 -7.64
CA LEU A 252 -6.00 -19.24 -8.07
C LEU A 252 -6.06 -20.77 -8.15
N ASP A 253 -4.98 -21.42 -8.61
CA ASP A 253 -4.85 -22.87 -8.64
C ASP A 253 -3.45 -23.28 -8.21
N ASN A 254 -3.34 -23.94 -7.05
CA ASN A 254 -2.06 -24.39 -6.49
C ASN A 254 -1.49 -25.66 -7.15
N THR A 255 -2.27 -26.30 -8.01
CA THR A 255 -1.93 -27.61 -8.58
C THR A 255 -1.58 -27.55 -10.07
N ALA A 256 -2.02 -26.49 -10.76
CA ALA A 256 -1.83 -26.35 -12.19
C ALA A 256 -0.64 -25.45 -12.54
N THR A 257 0.15 -25.86 -13.53
CA THR A 257 1.16 -25.03 -14.18
C THR A 257 0.61 -24.25 -15.38
N THR A 258 -0.61 -24.55 -15.78
CA THR A 258 -1.36 -23.86 -16.82
C THR A 258 -2.84 -23.85 -16.45
N ILE A 259 -3.43 -22.67 -16.42
CA ILE A 259 -4.88 -22.55 -16.27
C ILE A 259 -5.51 -22.60 -17.65
N SER A 260 -6.31 -23.64 -17.89
CA SER A 260 -6.95 -23.85 -19.19
C SER A 260 -8.07 -22.86 -19.45
N LYS A 261 -8.34 -22.60 -20.72
CA LYS A 261 -9.50 -21.85 -21.19
C LYS A 261 -10.79 -22.41 -20.54
N ASP A 262 -11.74 -21.51 -20.31
CA ASP A 262 -13.06 -21.78 -19.68
C ASP A 262 -12.98 -22.18 -18.19
N ARG A 263 -11.79 -22.27 -17.60
CA ARG A 263 -11.63 -22.45 -16.15
C ARG A 263 -12.19 -21.23 -15.41
N ARG A 264 -12.92 -21.51 -14.32
CA ARG A 264 -13.63 -20.51 -13.53
C ARG A 264 -13.21 -20.57 -12.08
N PHE A 265 -13.05 -19.40 -11.47
CA PHE A 265 -12.77 -19.24 -10.03
C PHE A 265 -13.72 -18.22 -9.44
N VAL A 266 -14.12 -18.44 -8.19
CA VAL A 266 -14.83 -17.47 -7.38
C VAL A 266 -14.06 -17.30 -6.09
N THR A 267 -13.60 -16.08 -5.83
CA THR A 267 -12.91 -15.72 -4.59
C THR A 267 -13.82 -14.82 -3.78
N ASN A 268 -14.22 -15.31 -2.61
CA ASN A 268 -15.04 -14.55 -1.68
C ASN A 268 -14.18 -14.00 -0.55
N MET A 269 -14.45 -12.77 -0.14
CA MET A 269 -13.81 -12.16 1.02
C MET A 269 -14.77 -11.19 1.72
N LYS A 270 -14.52 -10.97 3.01
CA LYS A 270 -15.33 -10.11 3.84
C LYS A 270 -14.44 -9.44 4.88
N PHE A 271 -14.54 -8.12 5.00
CA PHE A 271 -13.75 -7.33 5.94
C PHE A 271 -14.42 -6.00 6.25
N ASN A 272 -13.98 -5.36 7.34
CA ASN A 272 -14.41 -4.02 7.68
C ASN A 272 -13.53 -2.98 7.00
N VAL A 273 -14.18 -2.05 6.29
CA VAL A 273 -13.50 -0.91 5.68
C VAL A 273 -13.01 0.03 6.77
N ASN A 274 -11.74 0.46 6.69
CA ASN A 274 -11.15 1.39 7.64
C ASN A 274 -12.05 2.64 7.79
N LYS A 275 -12.31 3.03 9.04
CA LYS A 275 -13.18 4.17 9.39
C LYS A 275 -12.67 5.50 8.84
N ASP A 276 -11.37 5.61 8.61
CA ASP A 276 -10.73 6.83 8.12
C ASP A 276 -10.82 6.98 6.59
N PHE A 277 -11.35 5.96 5.88
CA PHE A 277 -11.57 6.01 4.44
C PHE A 277 -12.98 6.51 4.12
N ASN A 278 -13.09 7.30 3.06
CA ASN A 278 -14.38 7.73 2.52
C ASN A 278 -14.99 6.62 1.65
N ALA A 279 -16.00 5.92 2.18
CA ALA A 279 -16.62 4.79 1.47
C ALA A 279 -17.28 5.20 0.13
N ASP A 280 -17.68 6.45 -0.03
CA ASP A 280 -18.26 6.96 -1.28
C ASP A 280 -17.19 7.15 -2.39
N GLU A 281 -15.91 7.12 -2.03
CA GLU A 281 -14.78 7.28 -2.94
C GLU A 281 -13.86 6.04 -2.97
N LEU A 282 -14.36 4.90 -2.47
CA LEU A 282 -13.59 3.65 -2.48
C LEU A 282 -13.91 2.78 -3.68
N TYR A 283 -12.83 2.22 -4.22
CA TYR A 283 -12.83 1.24 -5.30
C TYR A 283 -12.09 -0.01 -4.88
N ILE A 284 -12.56 -1.14 -5.38
CA ILE A 284 -11.83 -2.41 -5.32
C ILE A 284 -11.27 -2.68 -6.69
N ILE A 285 -9.97 -2.98 -6.74
CA ILE A 285 -9.27 -3.38 -7.97
C ILE A 285 -8.83 -4.83 -7.83
N ALA A 286 -9.19 -5.67 -8.79
CA ALA A 286 -8.74 -7.05 -8.89
C ALA A 286 -7.70 -7.17 -10.00
N LEU A 287 -6.52 -7.69 -9.66
CA LEU A 287 -5.41 -7.90 -10.59
C LEU A 287 -5.16 -9.40 -10.75
N ILE A 288 -5.24 -9.90 -11.98
CA ILE A 288 -4.76 -11.22 -12.35
C ILE A 288 -3.30 -11.08 -12.75
N THR A 289 -2.41 -11.73 -12.00
CA THR A 289 -0.95 -11.57 -12.16
C THR A 289 -0.28 -12.94 -12.36
N ASN A 290 0.78 -12.95 -13.16
CA ASN A 290 1.70 -14.07 -13.17
C ASN A 290 2.64 -13.96 -11.95
N ASP A 291 2.72 -15.00 -11.11
CA ASP A 291 3.48 -14.97 -9.85
C ASP A 291 5.01 -14.91 -10.06
N ASP A 292 5.51 -15.47 -11.15
CA ASP A 292 6.94 -15.51 -11.42
C ASP A 292 7.47 -14.15 -11.92
N THR A 293 6.74 -13.54 -12.87
CA THR A 293 7.13 -12.26 -13.48
C THR A 293 6.54 -11.04 -12.79
N LYS A 294 5.49 -11.22 -11.98
CA LYS A 294 4.64 -10.18 -11.39
C LYS A 294 3.86 -9.34 -12.43
N GLU A 295 3.93 -9.72 -13.72
CA GLU A 295 3.18 -9.04 -14.78
C GLU A 295 1.68 -9.12 -14.52
N VAL A 296 0.98 -7.98 -14.71
CA VAL A 296 -0.49 -7.92 -14.67
C VAL A 296 -1.03 -8.32 -16.03
N LEU A 297 -1.82 -9.39 -16.04
CA LEU A 297 -2.41 -9.95 -17.25
C LEU A 297 -3.80 -9.37 -17.53
N MET A 298 -4.52 -9.00 -16.48
CA MET A 298 -5.85 -8.40 -16.54
C MET A 298 -6.12 -7.63 -15.24
N ALA A 299 -6.76 -6.48 -15.34
CA ALA A 299 -7.28 -5.72 -14.23
C ALA A 299 -8.81 -5.55 -14.34
N SER A 300 -9.45 -5.30 -13.22
CA SER A 300 -10.88 -4.93 -13.16
C SER A 300 -11.08 -4.07 -11.93
N GLU A 301 -11.99 -3.11 -11.99
CA GLU A 301 -12.34 -2.29 -10.83
C GLU A 301 -13.85 -2.17 -10.64
N THR A 302 -14.26 -1.89 -9.43
CA THR A 302 -15.64 -1.54 -9.09
C THR A 302 -15.65 -0.56 -7.93
N LYS A 303 -16.57 0.42 -7.97
CA LYS A 303 -16.87 1.26 -6.83
C LYS A 303 -17.65 0.43 -5.81
N ILE A 304 -17.38 0.59 -4.51
CA ILE A 304 -18.03 -0.25 -3.49
C ILE A 304 -19.46 0.21 -3.17
N LYS A 305 -19.79 1.47 -3.58
CA LYS A 305 -21.03 2.14 -3.20
C LYS A 305 -21.59 3.00 -4.34
#